data_ce3468bf7969bbd5bd4a9f0fcce346be
#
_entry.id   ce3468bf7969bbd5bd4a9f0fcce346be
#
_cell.length_a   1.000
_cell.length_b   1.000
_cell.length_c   1.000
_cell.angle_alpha   90.00
_cell.angle_beta   90.00
_cell.angle_gamma   90.00
#
_symmetry.space_group_name_H-M   'P 1'
#
loop_
_entity.id
_entity.type
_entity.pdbx_description
1 polymer ?
#
loop_
_entity_poly.entity_id
_entity_poly.type
_entity_poly.pdbx_seq_one_letter_code
_entity_poly.pdbx_strand_id
1 'polypeptide(L)'
;VQRATTADALEQARIVNDYVAELKPTLSRDLVLEHYDIQASFIRDRINLLLRNGLGGLVLVLGVLFLFLSGRLAFWVAAGIPVAMMATLGVMMLSGQSINMVSLFALIMTLGIIVDDAIVVGEHAATRRSQGLGAIEAAEAGALRMLAPVTSASLTTIAAFLPILLISSIIGQVVKAIPLVVVAVLIASLVECFLVLPGHLRHALLRPDEQASRFRTWFDGHFGRFRDGPFRRFVTFCVRWRYLSVAAALALLVVSGGMIAGGRLGFHFFPSPEADTIFANIEFMPGTPRQETARMLDGLGQALRRADTKLGGGDLVQMSFGKLGISQSPAFQSVRGDHLGGLHVELVPADRRDARTTEFVEAWRNEIELMPGIDRVSLSEFRHGPPGREIDVRLSGGSTAALKAAARETQALLARFDGLSDIEDDLPYGKREFILEVTPRGRALGFTVESVGRQVRDTFEGRIAKRFARADEEVAVRVRFPRGTVDGEALRGLYLRGPLGAEVALSQVVTMREDQGFSRIHREDGR
;
A
#
# COMPACT_ATOMS: atom_id res chain seq x y z
N VAL A 1 -14.06 -13.42 5.98
CA VAL A 1 -13.86 -13.27 7.44
C VAL A 1 -13.38 -11.84 7.70
N GLN A 2 -14.04 -11.12 8.60
CA GLN A 2 -13.63 -9.78 9.00
C GLN A 2 -12.93 -9.83 10.36
N ARG A 3 -11.81 -9.14 10.47
CA ARG A 3 -11.04 -9.03 11.70
C ARG A 3 -11.59 -7.90 12.58
N ALA A 4 -11.68 -8.14 13.90
CA ALA A 4 -11.89 -7.04 14.84
C ALA A 4 -10.66 -6.11 14.87
N THR A 5 -10.86 -4.80 15.03
CA THR A 5 -9.79 -3.79 14.96
C THR A 5 -8.67 -4.00 15.99
N THR A 6 -8.99 -4.65 17.11
CA THR A 6 -8.05 -4.92 18.22
C THR A 6 -7.39 -6.31 18.15
N ALA A 7 -7.80 -7.18 17.20
CA ALA A 7 -7.29 -8.53 17.13
C ALA A 7 -5.97 -8.63 16.35
N ASP A 8 -5.08 -9.53 16.79
CA ASP A 8 -3.83 -9.85 16.09
C ASP A 8 -4.12 -10.50 14.74
N ALA A 9 -3.57 -9.95 13.65
CA ALA A 9 -3.81 -10.42 12.30
C ALA A 9 -3.18 -11.78 12.01
N LEU A 10 -2.02 -12.07 12.60
CA LEU A 10 -1.30 -13.32 12.37
C LEU A 10 -1.94 -14.48 13.14
N GLU A 11 -2.39 -14.21 14.36
CA GLU A 11 -3.09 -15.21 15.20
C GLU A 11 -4.46 -15.56 14.59
N GLN A 12 -5.20 -14.56 14.13
CA GLN A 12 -6.49 -14.78 13.45
C GLN A 12 -6.32 -15.60 12.14
N ALA A 13 -5.29 -15.29 11.36
CA ALA A 13 -5.00 -16.06 10.14
C ALA A 13 -4.62 -17.51 10.48
N ARG A 14 -3.87 -17.74 11.58
CA ARG A 14 -3.54 -19.07 12.05
C ARG A 14 -4.79 -19.87 12.38
N ILE A 15 -5.69 -19.30 13.20
CA ILE A 15 -6.96 -19.93 13.58
C ILE A 15 -7.80 -20.31 12.36
N VAL A 16 -7.91 -19.39 11.38
CA VAL A 16 -8.68 -19.65 10.14
C VAL A 16 -8.02 -20.75 9.32
N ASN A 17 -6.70 -20.73 9.17
CA ASN A 17 -5.97 -21.74 8.41
C ASN A 17 -6.09 -23.14 9.06
N ASP A 18 -5.97 -23.23 10.38
CA ASP A 18 -6.12 -24.47 11.12
C ASP A 18 -7.54 -25.03 10.95
N TYR A 19 -8.56 -24.18 11.10
CA TYR A 19 -9.96 -24.55 10.87
C TYR A 19 -10.22 -25.05 9.44
N VAL A 20 -9.68 -24.35 8.44
CA VAL A 20 -9.84 -24.78 7.03
C VAL A 20 -9.10 -26.08 6.77
N ALA A 21 -7.94 -26.32 7.39
CA ALA A 21 -7.22 -27.59 7.28
C ALA A 21 -8.02 -28.75 7.86
N GLU A 22 -8.74 -28.54 8.98
CA GLU A 22 -9.65 -29.50 9.57
C GLU A 22 -10.90 -29.75 8.72
N LEU A 23 -11.42 -28.69 8.08
CA LEU A 23 -12.63 -28.76 7.27
C LEU A 23 -12.41 -29.42 5.91
N LYS A 24 -11.26 -29.20 5.26
CA LYS A 24 -10.95 -29.74 3.92
C LYS A 24 -11.22 -31.25 3.76
N PRO A 25 -10.79 -32.12 4.67
CA PRO A 25 -11.05 -33.57 4.55
C PRO A 25 -12.51 -33.96 4.71
N THR A 26 -13.35 -33.11 5.32
CA THR A 26 -14.78 -33.37 5.56
C THR A 26 -15.68 -32.91 4.40
N LEU A 27 -15.13 -32.12 3.45
CA LEU A 27 -15.89 -31.62 2.30
C LEU A 27 -16.12 -32.72 1.27
N SER A 28 -17.24 -32.59 0.53
CA SER A 28 -17.51 -33.41 -0.64
C SER A 28 -16.36 -33.25 -1.66
N ARG A 29 -16.05 -34.33 -2.40
CA ARG A 29 -15.00 -34.30 -3.45
C ARG A 29 -15.25 -33.28 -4.56
N ASP A 30 -16.48 -32.83 -4.72
CA ASP A 30 -16.89 -31.82 -5.71
C ASP A 30 -16.68 -30.39 -5.22
N LEU A 31 -16.26 -30.20 -3.94
CA LEU A 31 -16.02 -28.89 -3.35
C LEU A 31 -14.52 -28.66 -3.13
N VAL A 32 -14.01 -27.58 -3.70
CA VAL A 32 -12.66 -27.10 -3.47
C VAL A 32 -12.71 -25.87 -2.58
N LEU A 33 -12.00 -25.92 -1.46
CA LEU A 33 -11.88 -24.79 -0.55
C LEU A 33 -10.49 -24.21 -0.64
N GLU A 34 -10.39 -22.98 -1.13
CA GLU A 34 -9.14 -22.25 -1.31
C GLU A 34 -9.17 -20.92 -0.56
N HIS A 35 -8.00 -20.46 -0.15
CA HIS A 35 -7.82 -19.14 0.44
C HIS A 35 -7.38 -18.15 -0.63
N TYR A 36 -7.85 -16.92 -0.53
CA TYR A 36 -7.40 -15.81 -1.35
C TYR A 36 -7.30 -14.53 -0.53
N ASP A 37 -6.53 -13.55 -1.01
CA ASP A 37 -6.33 -12.25 -0.38
C ASP A 37 -5.95 -12.36 1.11
N ILE A 38 -4.94 -13.21 1.41
CA ILE A 38 -4.48 -13.44 2.77
C ILE A 38 -3.52 -12.32 3.17
N GLN A 39 -4.05 -11.20 3.63
CA GLN A 39 -3.23 -10.06 4.10
C GLN A 39 -2.23 -10.44 5.19
N ALA A 40 -2.53 -11.46 6.00
CA ALA A 40 -1.63 -11.94 7.03
C ALA A 40 -0.37 -12.62 6.49
N SER A 41 -0.42 -13.29 5.32
CA SER A 41 0.76 -13.86 4.67
C SER A 41 1.72 -12.75 4.27
N PHE A 42 1.20 -11.68 3.69
CA PHE A 42 1.97 -10.50 3.31
C PHE A 42 2.68 -9.85 4.51
N ILE A 43 1.96 -9.68 5.63
CA ILE A 43 2.56 -9.17 6.88
C ILE A 43 3.67 -10.10 7.37
N ARG A 44 3.43 -11.41 7.37
CA ARG A 44 4.40 -12.43 7.79
C ARG A 44 5.67 -12.41 6.93
N ASP A 45 5.51 -12.33 5.60
CA ASP A 45 6.63 -12.33 4.67
C ASP A 45 7.49 -11.08 4.85
N ARG A 46 6.86 -9.92 5.09
CA ARG A 46 7.58 -8.68 5.42
C ARG A 46 8.32 -8.75 6.75
N ILE A 47 7.69 -9.31 7.79
CA ILE A 47 8.35 -9.53 9.09
C ILE A 47 9.54 -10.49 8.93
N ASN A 48 9.36 -11.61 8.22
CA ASN A 48 10.43 -12.57 7.97
C ASN A 48 11.59 -11.96 7.18
N LEU A 49 11.30 -11.17 6.16
CA LEU A 49 12.31 -10.45 5.38
C LEU A 49 13.09 -9.47 6.28
N LEU A 50 12.39 -8.68 7.10
CA LEU A 50 13.02 -7.74 8.02
C LEU A 50 13.88 -8.45 9.07
N LEU A 51 13.38 -9.54 9.66
CA LEU A 51 14.14 -10.34 10.63
C LEU A 51 15.38 -10.97 9.99
N ARG A 52 15.26 -11.55 8.80
CA ARG A 52 16.40 -12.11 8.07
C ARG A 52 17.45 -11.05 7.74
N ASN A 53 17.03 -9.88 7.29
CA ASN A 53 17.93 -8.77 6.99
C ASN A 53 18.55 -8.19 8.26
N GLY A 54 17.79 -8.07 9.34
CA GLY A 54 18.28 -7.65 10.65
C GLY A 54 19.33 -8.62 11.22
N LEU A 55 19.04 -9.93 11.13
CA LEU A 55 19.99 -10.97 11.55
C LEU A 55 21.26 -10.97 10.67
N GLY A 56 21.11 -10.85 9.36
CA GLY A 56 22.23 -10.72 8.43
C GLY A 56 23.08 -9.49 8.71
N GLY A 57 22.44 -8.35 8.97
CA GLY A 57 23.11 -7.11 9.40
C GLY A 57 23.86 -7.29 10.72
N LEU A 58 23.23 -7.94 11.71
CA LEU A 58 23.86 -8.23 12.99
C LEU A 58 25.11 -9.14 12.81
N VAL A 59 25.02 -10.21 12.02
CA VAL A 59 26.15 -11.10 11.72
C VAL A 59 27.28 -10.32 11.05
N LEU A 60 26.95 -9.44 10.12
CA LEU A 60 27.95 -8.59 9.44
C LEU A 60 28.63 -7.64 10.44
N VAL A 61 27.86 -6.97 11.30
CA VAL A 61 28.36 -6.08 12.34
C VAL A 61 29.28 -6.83 13.31
N LEU A 62 28.85 -8.02 13.80
CA LEU A 62 29.66 -8.86 14.64
C LEU A 62 30.97 -9.30 13.94
N GLY A 63 30.88 -9.68 12.66
CA GLY A 63 32.04 -10.00 11.85
C GLY A 63 33.05 -8.86 11.77
N VAL A 64 32.58 -7.63 11.54
CA VAL A 64 33.43 -6.43 11.53
C VAL A 64 34.02 -6.15 12.92
N LEU A 65 33.21 -6.26 13.99
CA LEU A 65 33.69 -6.11 15.35
C LEU A 65 34.85 -7.07 15.68
N PHE A 66 34.67 -8.37 15.39
CA PHE A 66 35.68 -9.39 15.63
C PHE A 66 36.92 -9.22 14.71
N LEU A 67 36.76 -8.55 13.58
CA LEU A 67 37.87 -8.25 12.66
C LEU A 67 38.77 -7.12 13.19
N PHE A 68 38.18 -6.07 13.77
CA PHE A 68 38.90 -4.85 14.17
C PHE A 68 39.20 -4.79 15.67
N LEU A 69 38.39 -5.38 16.54
CA LEU A 69 38.64 -5.41 17.99
C LEU A 69 39.20 -6.76 18.46
N SER A 70 39.79 -6.79 19.65
CA SER A 70 40.15 -8.05 20.27
C SER A 70 38.89 -8.89 20.56
N GLY A 71 38.98 -10.23 20.43
CA GLY A 71 37.84 -11.09 20.54
C GLY A 71 37.04 -10.93 21.83
N ARG A 72 37.71 -10.66 22.96
CA ARG A 72 37.04 -10.40 24.24
C ARG A 72 36.33 -9.05 24.26
N LEU A 73 36.98 -8.02 23.72
CA LEU A 73 36.37 -6.70 23.61
C LEU A 73 35.18 -6.71 22.67
N ALA A 74 35.35 -7.34 21.50
CA ALA A 74 34.25 -7.52 20.53
C ALA A 74 33.06 -8.25 21.14
N PHE A 75 33.31 -9.29 21.93
CA PHE A 75 32.24 -10.03 22.62
C PHE A 75 31.43 -9.16 23.59
N TRP A 76 32.11 -8.37 24.44
CA TRP A 76 31.41 -7.53 25.41
C TRP A 76 30.71 -6.32 24.77
N VAL A 77 31.28 -5.72 23.74
CA VAL A 77 30.61 -4.69 22.93
C VAL A 77 29.39 -5.29 22.22
N ALA A 78 29.53 -6.49 21.66
CA ALA A 78 28.43 -7.18 21.01
C ALA A 78 27.30 -7.56 21.99
N ALA A 79 27.65 -7.91 23.25
CA ALA A 79 26.67 -8.22 24.28
C ALA A 79 25.82 -7.01 24.69
N GLY A 80 26.30 -5.80 24.49
CA GLY A 80 25.55 -4.55 24.68
C GLY A 80 24.37 -4.40 23.69
N ILE A 81 24.49 -4.95 22.47
CA ILE A 81 23.44 -4.83 21.45
C ILE A 81 22.10 -5.38 21.92
N PRO A 82 21.97 -6.67 22.34
CA PRO A 82 20.71 -7.19 22.85
C PRO A 82 20.21 -6.44 24.09
N VAL A 83 21.09 -5.96 24.95
CA VAL A 83 20.71 -5.18 26.14
C VAL A 83 20.05 -3.87 25.74
N ALA A 84 20.66 -3.10 24.85
CA ALA A 84 20.09 -1.85 24.34
C ALA A 84 18.78 -2.09 23.56
N MET A 85 18.70 -3.16 22.76
CA MET A 85 17.47 -3.54 22.05
C MET A 85 16.34 -3.92 23.01
N MET A 86 16.60 -4.68 24.06
CA MET A 86 15.59 -5.03 25.07
C MET A 86 15.13 -3.81 25.85
N ALA A 87 16.05 -2.91 26.23
CA ALA A 87 15.70 -1.65 26.85
C ALA A 87 14.82 -0.78 25.93
N THR A 88 15.12 -0.75 24.64
CA THR A 88 14.30 -0.05 23.62
C THR A 88 12.89 -0.65 23.55
N LEU A 89 12.76 -1.97 23.48
CA LEU A 89 11.45 -2.63 23.50
C LEU A 89 10.65 -2.30 24.78
N GLY A 90 11.34 -2.21 25.93
CA GLY A 90 10.74 -1.76 27.19
C GLY A 90 10.22 -0.32 27.08
N VAL A 91 10.98 0.62 26.52
CA VAL A 91 10.56 1.99 26.29
C VAL A 91 9.38 2.05 25.30
N MET A 92 9.42 1.28 24.21
CA MET A 92 8.31 1.18 23.27
C MET A 92 7.02 0.69 23.95
N MET A 93 7.11 -0.33 24.80
CA MET A 93 5.97 -0.84 25.58
C MET A 93 5.39 0.23 26.50
N LEU A 94 6.23 0.94 27.24
CA LEU A 94 5.81 2.00 28.17
C LEU A 94 5.20 3.21 27.44
N SER A 95 5.65 3.51 26.22
CA SER A 95 5.12 4.58 25.37
C SER A 95 3.91 4.17 24.52
N GLY A 96 3.40 2.94 24.67
CA GLY A 96 2.27 2.43 23.90
C GLY A 96 2.55 2.25 22.39
N GLN A 97 3.82 2.14 21.99
CA GLN A 97 4.20 1.87 20.62
C GLN A 97 4.05 0.39 20.29
N SER A 98 3.42 0.10 19.14
CA SER A 98 3.29 -1.26 18.65
C SER A 98 4.53 -1.69 17.83
N ILE A 99 4.80 -2.99 17.83
CA ILE A 99 5.72 -3.59 16.87
C ILE A 99 4.99 -3.69 15.53
N ASN A 100 5.41 -2.89 14.56
CA ASN A 100 4.87 -2.85 13.20
C ASN A 100 6.02 -2.74 12.19
N MET A 101 5.69 -2.79 10.89
CA MET A 101 6.72 -2.73 9.82
C MET A 101 7.63 -1.51 9.94
N VAL A 102 7.07 -0.35 10.29
CA VAL A 102 7.83 0.92 10.37
C VAL A 102 8.75 0.92 11.60
N SER A 103 8.25 0.49 12.76
CA SER A 103 9.06 0.37 13.97
C SER A 103 10.15 -0.71 13.86
N LEU A 104 9.87 -1.85 13.21
CA LEU A 104 10.89 -2.87 12.91
C LEU A 104 11.97 -2.34 11.96
N PHE A 105 11.57 -1.60 10.92
CA PHE A 105 12.53 -0.94 10.03
C PHE A 105 13.44 0.02 10.81
N ALA A 106 12.86 0.85 11.69
CA ALA A 106 13.62 1.75 12.54
C ALA A 106 14.59 1.02 13.48
N LEU A 107 14.17 -0.10 14.09
CA LEU A 107 15.02 -0.96 14.93
C LEU A 107 16.21 -1.52 14.13
N ILE A 108 15.99 -2.01 12.91
CA ILE A 108 17.06 -2.55 12.05
C ILE A 108 18.01 -1.43 11.63
N MET A 109 17.49 -0.27 11.25
CA MET A 109 18.28 0.89 10.87
C MET A 109 19.18 1.36 12.02
N THR A 110 18.68 1.35 13.25
CA THR A 110 19.43 1.80 14.43
C THR A 110 20.43 0.77 14.95
N LEU A 111 20.37 -0.47 14.50
CA LEU A 111 21.30 -1.52 14.93
C LEU A 111 22.77 -1.14 14.69
N GLY A 112 23.08 -0.50 13.55
CA GLY A 112 24.41 0.03 13.26
C GLY A 112 24.81 1.20 14.17
N ILE A 113 23.85 2.06 14.51
CA ILE A 113 24.09 3.25 15.35
C ILE A 113 24.44 2.87 16.80
N ILE A 114 23.75 1.86 17.35
CA ILE A 114 24.02 1.35 18.72
C ILE A 114 25.46 0.90 18.87
N VAL A 115 25.99 0.24 17.85
CA VAL A 115 27.31 -0.40 17.90
C VAL A 115 28.43 0.64 17.87
N ASP A 116 28.25 1.72 17.12
CA ASP A 116 29.27 2.74 16.94
C ASP A 116 29.68 3.40 18.26
N ASP A 117 28.73 3.74 19.11
CA ASP A 117 28.97 4.33 20.43
C ASP A 117 29.84 3.41 21.31
N ALA A 118 29.47 2.14 21.37
CA ALA A 118 30.19 1.14 22.17
C ALA A 118 31.58 0.81 21.62
N ILE A 119 31.78 0.83 20.28
CA ILE A 119 33.09 0.63 19.65
C ILE A 119 34.08 1.73 20.09
N VAL A 120 33.67 2.99 19.98
CA VAL A 120 34.52 4.12 20.27
C VAL A 120 34.98 4.14 21.74
N VAL A 121 34.06 3.86 22.66
CA VAL A 121 34.38 3.74 24.09
C VAL A 121 35.31 2.57 24.36
N GLY A 122 34.98 1.38 23.79
CA GLY A 122 35.77 0.17 23.95
C GLY A 122 37.20 0.29 23.39
N GLU A 123 37.35 0.88 22.20
CA GLU A 123 38.64 1.10 21.56
C GLU A 123 39.51 2.08 22.36
N HIS A 124 38.89 3.16 22.87
CA HIS A 124 39.65 4.11 23.70
C HIS A 124 40.08 3.48 25.01
N ALA A 125 39.24 2.68 25.66
CA ALA A 125 39.62 1.93 26.86
C ALA A 125 40.76 0.93 26.59
N ALA A 126 40.72 0.20 25.46
CA ALA A 126 41.80 -0.70 25.05
C ALA A 126 43.12 0.06 24.80
N THR A 127 43.03 1.20 24.16
CA THR A 127 44.19 2.09 23.92
C THR A 127 44.79 2.57 25.24
N ARG A 128 43.99 3.01 26.20
CA ARG A 128 44.47 3.39 27.53
C ARG A 128 45.09 2.21 28.30
N ARG A 129 44.55 1.03 28.15
CA ARG A 129 45.11 -0.21 28.73
C ARG A 129 46.47 -0.53 28.14
N SER A 130 46.65 -0.40 26.82
CA SER A 130 47.96 -0.60 26.15
C SER A 130 49.02 0.45 26.55
N GLN A 131 48.59 1.62 27.02
CA GLN A 131 49.45 2.67 27.57
C GLN A 131 49.85 2.42 29.03
N GLY A 132 49.40 1.32 29.65
CA GLY A 132 49.82 0.88 30.99
C GLY A 132 48.84 1.17 32.12
N LEU A 133 47.67 1.75 31.86
CA LEU A 133 46.66 1.97 32.91
C LEU A 133 46.10 0.64 33.41
N GLY A 134 45.64 0.59 34.68
CA GLY A 134 44.87 -0.53 35.21
C GLY A 134 43.57 -0.79 34.43
N ALA A 135 43.02 -2.01 34.49
CA ALA A 135 41.85 -2.36 33.72
C ALA A 135 40.59 -1.52 34.08
N ILE A 136 40.44 -1.17 35.36
CA ILE A 136 39.36 -0.32 35.86
C ILE A 136 39.57 1.12 35.37
N GLU A 137 40.77 1.66 35.62
CA GLU A 137 41.14 3.02 35.22
C GLU A 137 41.07 3.24 33.69
N ALA A 138 41.42 2.21 32.92
CA ALA A 138 41.35 2.26 31.46
C ALA A 138 39.88 2.27 30.97
N ALA A 139 38.98 1.47 31.58
CA ALA A 139 37.57 1.46 31.27
C ALA A 139 36.89 2.78 31.63
N GLU A 140 37.19 3.32 32.82
CA GLU A 140 36.71 4.62 33.28
C GLU A 140 37.19 5.76 32.38
N ALA A 141 38.50 5.81 32.06
CA ALA A 141 39.08 6.81 31.17
C ALA A 141 38.46 6.73 29.76
N GLY A 142 38.14 5.53 29.26
CA GLY A 142 37.45 5.33 28.01
C GLY A 142 36.06 5.97 28.01
N ALA A 143 35.25 5.65 29.01
CA ALA A 143 33.91 6.17 29.15
C ALA A 143 33.89 7.69 29.33
N LEU A 144 34.68 8.24 30.28
CA LEU A 144 34.72 9.68 30.57
C LEU A 144 35.22 10.50 29.37
N ARG A 145 36.25 10.02 28.66
CA ARG A 145 36.80 10.75 27.49
C ARG A 145 35.80 10.80 26.34
N MET A 146 35.05 9.72 26.12
CA MET A 146 34.12 9.61 25.01
C MET A 146 32.72 10.12 25.36
N LEU A 147 32.42 10.46 26.62
CA LEU A 147 31.13 10.94 27.05
C LEU A 147 30.61 12.14 26.22
N ALA A 148 31.42 13.20 26.13
CA ALA A 148 31.03 14.42 25.42
C ALA A 148 30.88 14.19 23.89
N PRO A 149 31.85 13.56 23.17
CA PRO A 149 31.71 13.32 21.74
C PRO A 149 30.51 12.43 21.40
N VAL A 150 30.32 11.31 22.10
CA VAL A 150 29.25 10.35 21.84
C VAL A 150 27.89 10.97 22.16
N THR A 151 27.74 11.63 23.34
CA THR A 151 26.47 12.29 23.68
C THR A 151 26.14 13.40 22.68
N SER A 152 27.13 14.20 22.22
CA SER A 152 26.91 15.23 21.21
C SER A 152 26.46 14.63 19.87
N ALA A 153 27.05 13.52 19.44
CA ALA A 153 26.67 12.81 18.23
C ALA A 153 25.24 12.27 18.32
N SER A 154 24.91 11.62 19.45
CA SER A 154 23.55 11.08 19.68
C SER A 154 22.51 12.20 19.75
N LEU A 155 22.80 13.33 20.42
CA LEU A 155 21.90 14.49 20.46
C LEU A 155 21.69 15.10 19.06
N THR A 156 22.74 15.18 18.26
CA THR A 156 22.64 15.67 16.87
C THR A 156 21.74 14.74 16.05
N THR A 157 21.90 13.41 16.21
CA THR A 157 21.06 12.44 15.54
C THR A 157 19.61 12.55 16.01
N ILE A 158 19.35 12.68 17.30
CA ILE A 158 18.00 12.91 17.84
C ILE A 158 17.39 14.17 17.21
N ALA A 159 18.14 15.29 17.22
CA ALA A 159 17.69 16.56 16.64
C ALA A 159 17.35 16.45 15.14
N ALA A 160 18.10 15.63 14.39
CA ALA A 160 17.84 15.39 12.96
C ALA A 160 16.52 14.62 12.72
N PHE A 161 16.11 13.74 13.63
CA PHE A 161 14.87 12.96 13.52
C PHE A 161 13.62 13.68 14.07
N LEU A 162 13.78 14.63 15.00
CA LEU A 162 12.65 15.34 15.62
C LEU A 162 11.72 16.06 14.62
N PRO A 163 12.19 16.69 13.53
CA PRO A 163 11.29 17.35 12.57
C PRO A 163 10.25 16.44 11.95
N ILE A 164 10.52 15.13 11.86
CA ILE A 164 9.54 14.15 11.33
C ILE A 164 8.29 14.08 12.20
N LEU A 165 8.40 14.34 13.51
CA LEU A 165 7.25 14.36 14.44
C LEU A 165 6.29 15.53 14.18
N LEU A 166 6.74 16.58 13.49
CA LEU A 166 5.95 17.77 13.18
C LEU A 166 5.05 17.58 11.95
N ILE A 167 5.20 16.48 11.21
CA ILE A 167 4.39 16.19 10.03
C ILE A 167 2.99 15.78 10.49
N SER A 168 1.98 16.64 10.26
CA SER A 168 0.60 16.43 10.72
C SER A 168 -0.28 15.60 9.78
N SER A 169 0.20 15.27 8.58
CA SER A 169 -0.54 14.47 7.60
C SER A 169 -0.70 13.00 8.02
N ILE A 170 -1.55 12.26 7.32
CA ILE A 170 -1.71 10.79 7.50
C ILE A 170 -0.35 10.08 7.38
N ILE A 171 0.48 10.53 6.43
CA ILE A 171 1.85 10.02 6.25
C ILE A 171 2.69 10.26 7.50
N GLY A 172 2.61 11.46 8.08
CA GLY A 172 3.30 11.78 9.33
C GLY A 172 2.90 10.86 10.48
N GLN A 173 1.62 10.49 10.58
CA GLN A 173 1.16 9.55 11.60
C GLN A 173 1.76 8.15 11.45
N VAL A 174 1.99 7.69 10.22
CA VAL A 174 2.64 6.41 9.94
C VAL A 174 4.13 6.48 10.25
N VAL A 175 4.82 7.53 9.78
CA VAL A 175 6.28 7.67 9.85
C VAL A 175 6.77 8.08 11.24
N LYS A 176 5.92 8.66 12.10
CA LYS A 176 6.30 9.08 13.47
C LYS A 176 6.87 7.95 14.35
N ALA A 177 6.59 6.68 14.03
CA ALA A 177 7.19 5.54 14.73
C ALA A 177 8.72 5.51 14.58
N ILE A 178 9.27 6.00 13.46
CA ILE A 178 10.72 6.00 13.22
C ILE A 178 11.45 6.88 14.25
N PRO A 179 11.18 8.20 14.35
CA PRO A 179 11.88 9.04 15.32
C PRO A 179 11.68 8.59 16.77
N LEU A 180 10.50 8.07 17.13
CA LEU A 180 10.26 7.58 18.49
C LEU A 180 11.14 6.38 18.82
N VAL A 181 11.25 5.42 17.91
CA VAL A 181 12.12 4.25 18.06
C VAL A 181 13.60 4.66 18.08
N VAL A 182 14.01 5.53 17.14
CA VAL A 182 15.41 6.02 17.07
C VAL A 182 15.81 6.71 18.37
N VAL A 183 14.95 7.60 18.89
CA VAL A 183 15.22 8.30 20.16
C VAL A 183 15.32 7.30 21.33
N ALA A 184 14.39 6.35 21.40
CA ALA A 184 14.41 5.31 22.44
C ALA A 184 15.70 4.46 22.38
N VAL A 185 16.11 4.06 21.17
CA VAL A 185 17.36 3.31 20.93
C VAL A 185 18.57 4.11 21.35
N LEU A 186 18.68 5.39 20.95
CA LEU A 186 19.81 6.24 21.29
C LEU A 186 19.94 6.48 22.79
N ILE A 187 18.81 6.69 23.49
CA ILE A 187 18.81 6.81 24.95
C ILE A 187 19.26 5.49 25.59
N ALA A 188 18.73 4.35 25.13
CA ALA A 188 19.12 3.02 25.62
C ALA A 188 20.62 2.73 25.35
N SER A 189 21.13 3.11 24.17
CA SER A 189 22.54 2.99 23.78
C SER A 189 23.44 3.84 24.68
N LEU A 190 23.09 5.09 24.95
CA LEU A 190 23.85 5.95 25.86
C LEU A 190 23.92 5.38 27.28
N VAL A 191 22.80 4.88 27.80
CA VAL A 191 22.75 4.23 29.13
C VAL A 191 23.62 2.98 29.13
N GLU A 192 23.51 2.14 28.12
CA GLU A 192 24.34 0.94 27.99
C GLU A 192 25.83 1.30 27.91
N CYS A 193 26.18 2.21 27.02
CA CYS A 193 27.55 2.58 26.71
C CYS A 193 28.30 3.23 27.90
N PHE A 194 27.62 4.03 28.72
CA PHE A 194 28.26 4.75 29.81
C PHE A 194 28.05 4.15 31.20
N LEU A 195 26.98 3.37 31.42
CA LEU A 195 26.70 2.77 32.72
C LEU A 195 26.97 1.28 32.78
N VAL A 196 26.72 0.54 31.70
CA VAL A 196 26.82 -0.92 31.67
C VAL A 196 28.15 -1.39 31.08
N LEU A 197 28.50 -0.86 29.91
CA LEU A 197 29.69 -1.26 29.17
C LEU A 197 30.99 -1.10 29.96
N PRO A 198 31.27 -0.02 30.75
CA PRO A 198 32.49 0.09 31.53
C PRO A 198 32.70 -1.06 32.50
N GLY A 199 31.60 -1.56 33.10
CA GLY A 199 31.63 -2.74 33.96
C GLY A 199 32.05 -4.01 33.20
N HIS A 200 31.57 -4.19 31.99
CA HIS A 200 31.94 -5.29 31.10
C HIS A 200 33.36 -5.16 30.57
N LEU A 201 33.80 -3.95 30.22
CA LEU A 201 35.16 -3.66 29.75
C LEU A 201 36.23 -3.99 30.82
N ARG A 202 35.92 -3.76 32.10
CA ARG A 202 36.80 -4.20 33.17
C ARG A 202 37.16 -5.68 33.01
N HIS A 203 36.18 -6.54 32.80
CA HIS A 203 36.43 -7.99 32.66
C HIS A 203 37.18 -8.34 31.37
N ALA A 204 36.93 -7.58 30.28
CA ALA A 204 37.62 -7.75 29.00
C ALA A 204 39.11 -7.39 29.11
N LEU A 205 39.44 -6.34 29.89
CA LEU A 205 40.79 -5.75 30.01
C LEU A 205 41.61 -6.35 31.14
N LEU A 206 41.04 -7.20 32.04
CA LEU A 206 41.79 -7.81 33.15
C LEU A 206 42.88 -8.79 32.71
N ARG A 207 42.67 -9.49 31.60
CA ARG A 207 43.62 -10.44 31.05
C ARG A 207 44.27 -9.83 29.81
N PRO A 208 45.62 -9.78 29.73
CA PRO A 208 46.25 -9.38 28.47
C PRO A 208 45.84 -10.36 27.37
N ASP A 209 45.71 -9.83 26.15
CA ASP A 209 45.40 -10.63 24.97
C ASP A 209 46.47 -11.75 24.85
N GLU A 210 46.07 -12.97 25.09
CA GLU A 210 46.88 -14.14 24.73
C GLU A 210 47.04 -14.12 23.23
N GLN A 211 48.25 -14.30 22.75
CA GLN A 211 48.76 -14.27 21.37
C GLN A 211 47.71 -14.12 20.30
N ALA A 212 47.69 -12.96 19.60
CA ALA A 212 46.79 -12.68 18.49
C ALA A 212 46.80 -13.87 17.50
N SER A 213 45.65 -14.31 17.07
CA SER A 213 45.56 -15.42 16.13
C SER A 213 46.35 -15.13 14.86
N ARG A 214 46.87 -16.15 14.17
CA ARG A 214 47.62 -15.99 12.90
C ARG A 214 46.87 -15.16 11.88
N PHE A 215 45.52 -15.33 11.82
CA PHE A 215 44.66 -14.54 10.96
C PHE A 215 44.67 -13.05 11.36
N ARG A 216 44.57 -12.74 12.65
CA ARG A 216 44.58 -11.39 13.16
C ARG A 216 45.91 -10.70 12.84
N THR A 217 47.03 -11.33 13.13
CA THR A 217 48.37 -10.81 12.84
C THR A 217 48.55 -10.54 11.33
N TRP A 218 48.02 -11.44 10.48
CA TRP A 218 48.02 -11.26 9.04
C TRP A 218 47.18 -10.06 8.60
N PHE A 219 45.93 -9.97 9.14
CA PHE A 219 45.01 -8.86 8.83
C PHE A 219 45.56 -7.52 9.29
N ASP A 220 46.01 -7.39 10.55
CA ASP A 220 46.56 -6.16 11.11
C ASP A 220 47.80 -5.72 10.32
N GLY A 221 48.63 -6.67 9.88
CA GLY A 221 49.78 -6.39 9.04
C GLY A 221 49.44 -5.87 7.64
N HIS A 222 48.36 -6.39 7.02
CA HIS A 222 47.88 -5.91 5.71
C HIS A 222 47.16 -4.57 5.84
N PHE A 223 46.31 -4.42 6.84
CA PHE A 223 45.60 -3.18 7.13
C PHE A 223 46.56 -2.07 7.49
N GLY A 224 47.57 -2.34 8.33
CA GLY A 224 48.61 -1.40 8.65
C GLY A 224 49.39 -0.94 7.42
N ARG A 225 49.78 -1.85 6.52
CA ARG A 225 50.45 -1.50 5.24
C ARG A 225 49.54 -0.62 4.35
N PHE A 226 48.25 -0.90 4.29
CA PHE A 226 47.31 -0.05 3.54
C PHE A 226 47.18 1.34 4.19
N ARG A 227 46.98 1.39 5.51
CA ARG A 227 46.86 2.65 6.28
C ARG A 227 48.10 3.54 6.15
N ASP A 228 49.29 2.96 6.40
CA ASP A 228 50.52 3.71 6.47
C ASP A 228 51.13 3.98 5.08
N GLY A 229 50.73 3.27 4.06
CA GLY A 229 51.12 3.42 2.66
C GLY A 229 50.13 4.23 1.81
N PRO A 230 49.24 3.55 1.07
CA PRO A 230 48.35 4.22 0.12
C PRO A 230 47.42 5.24 0.75
N PHE A 231 46.77 4.90 1.88
CA PHE A 231 45.83 5.79 2.56
C PHE A 231 46.52 7.05 3.10
N ARG A 232 47.67 6.89 3.76
CA ARG A 232 48.45 8.04 4.24
C ARG A 232 48.89 8.96 3.10
N ARG A 233 49.30 8.39 1.95
CA ARG A 233 49.67 9.19 0.76
C ARG A 233 48.45 9.96 0.24
N PHE A 234 47.30 9.33 0.17
CA PHE A 234 46.05 9.97 -0.25
C PHE A 234 45.67 11.13 0.68
N VAL A 235 45.68 10.91 1.99
CA VAL A 235 45.37 11.97 2.97
C VAL A 235 46.38 13.11 2.86
N THR A 236 47.66 12.79 2.76
CA THR A 236 48.72 13.81 2.58
C THR A 236 48.54 14.61 1.30
N PHE A 237 48.12 13.93 0.19
CA PHE A 237 47.77 14.60 -1.06
C PHE A 237 46.59 15.55 -0.87
N CYS A 238 45.48 15.10 -0.24
CA CYS A 238 44.31 15.93 0.03
C CYS A 238 44.65 17.16 0.89
N VAL A 239 45.47 17.00 1.94
CA VAL A 239 45.89 18.11 2.81
C VAL A 239 46.81 19.05 2.08
N ARG A 240 47.80 18.55 1.32
CA ARG A 240 48.73 19.35 0.54
C ARG A 240 48.03 20.16 -0.54
N TRP A 241 47.07 19.53 -1.24
CA TRP A 241 46.29 20.14 -2.31
C TRP A 241 44.86 20.50 -1.82
N ARG A 242 44.78 21.07 -0.59
CA ARG A 242 43.49 21.36 0.08
C ARG A 242 42.50 22.13 -0.77
N TYR A 243 42.93 23.10 -1.56
CA TYR A 243 42.04 23.88 -2.44
C TYR A 243 41.50 23.04 -3.59
N LEU A 244 42.32 22.16 -4.17
CA LEU A 244 41.87 21.22 -5.19
C LEU A 244 40.87 20.20 -4.62
N SER A 245 41.13 19.70 -3.43
CA SER A 245 40.20 18.75 -2.74
C SER A 245 38.85 19.38 -2.44
N VAL A 246 38.85 20.64 -1.96
CA VAL A 246 37.61 21.40 -1.73
C VAL A 246 36.92 21.71 -3.05
N ALA A 247 37.65 22.12 -4.09
CA ALA A 247 37.08 22.37 -5.41
C ALA A 247 36.44 21.10 -6.02
N ALA A 248 37.11 19.93 -5.86
CA ALA A 248 36.56 18.64 -6.31
C ALA A 248 35.27 18.24 -5.56
N ALA A 249 35.24 18.46 -4.23
CA ALA A 249 34.04 18.22 -3.42
C ALA A 249 32.87 19.15 -3.84
N LEU A 250 33.16 20.44 -4.06
CA LEU A 250 32.17 21.40 -4.56
C LEU A 250 31.68 21.05 -5.97
N ALA A 251 32.60 20.66 -6.87
CA ALA A 251 32.22 20.20 -8.21
C ALA A 251 31.29 18.98 -8.15
N LEU A 252 31.58 18.00 -7.28
CA LEU A 252 30.73 16.84 -7.08
C LEU A 252 29.34 17.25 -6.56
N LEU A 253 29.28 18.19 -5.61
CA LEU A 253 28.03 18.74 -5.10
C LEU A 253 27.21 19.41 -6.21
N VAL A 254 27.86 20.25 -7.03
CA VAL A 254 27.19 20.94 -8.16
C VAL A 254 26.70 19.95 -9.21
N VAL A 255 27.50 18.93 -9.54
CA VAL A 255 27.10 17.87 -10.48
C VAL A 255 25.89 17.10 -9.94
N SER A 256 25.91 16.71 -8.66
CA SER A 256 24.80 16.01 -8.01
C SER A 256 23.54 16.87 -7.99
N GLY A 257 23.64 18.15 -7.63
CA GLY A 257 22.54 19.10 -7.67
C GLY A 257 22.01 19.32 -9.09
N GLY A 258 22.92 19.40 -10.07
CA GLY A 258 22.57 19.52 -11.49
C GLY A 258 21.85 18.27 -12.05
N MET A 259 22.18 17.08 -11.58
CA MET A 259 21.46 15.85 -11.96
C MET A 259 20.01 15.85 -11.43
N ILE A 260 19.80 16.35 -10.21
CA ILE A 260 18.46 16.50 -9.61
C ILE A 260 17.68 17.58 -10.36
N ALA A 261 18.26 18.78 -10.51
CA ALA A 261 17.62 19.91 -11.18
C ALA A 261 17.34 19.64 -12.68
N GLY A 262 18.19 18.84 -13.33
CA GLY A 262 18.05 18.42 -14.72
C GLY A 262 17.06 17.27 -14.93
N GLY A 263 16.33 16.85 -13.90
CA GLY A 263 15.30 15.79 -13.99
C GLY A 263 15.84 14.39 -14.30
N ARG A 264 17.17 14.18 -14.22
CA ARG A 264 17.77 12.86 -14.45
C ARG A 264 17.55 11.89 -13.27
N LEU A 265 17.27 12.42 -12.09
CA LEU A 265 16.82 11.70 -10.91
C LEU A 265 15.34 12.06 -10.71
N GLY A 266 14.45 11.15 -11.07
CA GLY A 266 13.01 11.30 -10.84
C GLY A 266 12.70 11.21 -9.33
N PHE A 267 11.88 12.12 -8.84
CA PHE A 267 11.41 12.07 -7.46
C PHE A 267 10.16 11.17 -7.36
N HIS A 268 10.27 10.07 -6.62
CA HIS A 268 9.14 9.22 -6.26
C HIS A 268 9.03 9.24 -4.74
N PHE A 269 7.93 9.77 -4.23
CA PHE A 269 7.74 9.92 -2.78
C PHE A 269 7.69 8.58 -2.05
N PHE A 270 6.96 7.61 -2.61
CA PHE A 270 7.00 6.21 -2.19
C PHE A 270 7.35 5.33 -3.38
N PRO A 271 8.47 4.60 -3.35
CA PRO A 271 8.67 3.52 -4.29
C PRO A 271 7.60 2.46 -3.98
N SER A 272 6.65 2.27 -4.88
CA SER A 272 5.70 1.17 -4.75
C SER A 272 6.44 -0.14 -5.00
N PRO A 273 6.53 -1.03 -4.00
CA PRO A 273 6.98 -2.39 -4.27
C PRO A 273 6.05 -3.00 -5.32
N GLU A 274 6.59 -3.88 -6.12
CA GLU A 274 5.83 -4.55 -7.16
C GLU A 274 4.63 -5.29 -6.55
N ALA A 275 3.44 -5.03 -7.08
CA ALA A 275 2.22 -5.62 -6.57
C ALA A 275 2.03 -7.03 -7.14
N ASP A 276 1.58 -7.96 -6.30
CA ASP A 276 1.19 -9.30 -6.75
C ASP A 276 -0.31 -9.38 -7.03
N THR A 277 -1.07 -8.33 -6.68
CA THR A 277 -2.52 -8.27 -6.85
C THR A 277 -2.92 -7.19 -7.86
N ILE A 278 -3.78 -7.57 -8.81
CA ILE A 278 -4.33 -6.69 -9.83
C ILE A 278 -5.86 -6.70 -9.72
N PHE A 279 -6.46 -5.52 -9.78
CA PHE A 279 -7.91 -5.33 -9.89
C PHE A 279 -8.25 -4.87 -11.31
N ALA A 280 -9.05 -5.63 -12.01
CA ALA A 280 -9.63 -5.21 -13.26
C ALA A 280 -11.10 -4.91 -13.07
N ASN A 281 -11.58 -3.76 -13.50
CA ASN A 281 -12.97 -3.37 -13.39
C ASN A 281 -13.54 -3.06 -14.76
N ILE A 282 -14.79 -3.46 -14.94
CA ILE A 282 -15.60 -3.12 -16.10
C ILE A 282 -16.81 -2.33 -15.66
N GLU A 283 -17.10 -1.28 -16.39
CA GLU A 283 -18.26 -0.44 -16.19
C GLU A 283 -18.96 -0.25 -17.54
N PHE A 284 -20.20 -0.67 -17.62
CA PHE A 284 -21.08 -0.38 -18.73
C PHE A 284 -21.93 0.84 -18.43
N MET A 285 -22.57 1.39 -19.45
CA MET A 285 -23.56 2.42 -19.24
C MET A 285 -24.66 1.91 -18.29
N PRO A 286 -25.09 2.73 -17.31
CA PRO A 286 -26.16 2.35 -16.39
C PRO A 286 -27.43 1.94 -17.12
N GLY A 287 -27.95 0.78 -16.73
CA GLY A 287 -29.12 0.17 -17.42
C GLY A 287 -28.75 -1.03 -18.29
N THR A 288 -27.47 -1.27 -18.54
CA THR A 288 -27.01 -2.47 -19.25
C THR A 288 -27.43 -3.73 -18.47
N PRO A 289 -27.98 -4.73 -19.15
CA PRO A 289 -28.38 -5.99 -18.51
C PRO A 289 -27.18 -6.73 -17.88
N ARG A 290 -27.40 -7.32 -16.70
CA ARG A 290 -26.38 -8.09 -15.97
C ARG A 290 -25.72 -9.18 -16.82
N GLN A 291 -26.42 -9.73 -17.82
CA GLN A 291 -25.88 -10.76 -18.71
C GLN A 291 -24.76 -10.22 -19.63
N GLU A 292 -24.85 -8.97 -20.07
CA GLU A 292 -23.80 -8.34 -20.88
C GLU A 292 -22.53 -8.12 -20.03
N THR A 293 -22.74 -7.66 -18.80
CA THR A 293 -21.64 -7.51 -17.83
C THR A 293 -20.97 -8.87 -17.55
N ALA A 294 -21.75 -9.95 -17.43
CA ALA A 294 -21.20 -11.29 -17.25
C ALA A 294 -20.38 -11.74 -18.46
N ARG A 295 -20.88 -11.52 -19.69
CA ARG A 295 -20.16 -11.88 -20.91
C ARG A 295 -18.81 -11.14 -21.03
N MET A 296 -18.81 -9.85 -20.71
CA MET A 296 -17.56 -9.07 -20.73
C MET A 296 -16.58 -9.53 -19.65
N LEU A 297 -17.09 -9.90 -18.46
CA LEU A 297 -16.24 -10.43 -17.38
C LEU A 297 -15.59 -11.76 -17.79
N ASP A 298 -16.33 -12.62 -18.49
CA ASP A 298 -15.79 -13.86 -19.06
C ASP A 298 -14.74 -13.56 -20.14
N GLY A 299 -14.98 -12.57 -21.01
CA GLY A 299 -14.01 -12.08 -22.01
C GLY A 299 -12.73 -11.56 -21.37
N LEU A 300 -12.86 -10.79 -20.26
CA LEU A 300 -11.72 -10.29 -19.49
C LEU A 300 -10.90 -11.45 -18.89
N GLY A 301 -11.54 -12.49 -18.40
CA GLY A 301 -10.89 -13.70 -17.91
C GLY A 301 -10.20 -14.51 -19.02
N GLN A 302 -10.74 -14.50 -20.24
CA GLN A 302 -10.08 -15.12 -21.41
C GLN A 302 -8.85 -14.31 -21.83
N ALA A 303 -8.95 -12.98 -21.87
CA ALA A 303 -7.83 -12.10 -22.14
C ALA A 303 -6.70 -12.27 -21.10
N LEU A 304 -7.05 -12.45 -19.82
CA LEU A 304 -6.10 -12.74 -18.75
C LEU A 304 -5.31 -14.03 -19.06
N ARG A 305 -6.00 -15.11 -19.42
CA ARG A 305 -5.33 -16.38 -19.75
C ARG A 305 -4.44 -16.27 -20.97
N ARG A 306 -4.82 -15.50 -22.00
CA ARG A 306 -3.97 -15.25 -23.16
C ARG A 306 -2.69 -14.49 -22.78
N ALA A 307 -2.81 -13.46 -21.96
CA ALA A 307 -1.66 -12.69 -21.46
C ALA A 307 -0.72 -13.57 -20.61
N ASP A 308 -1.27 -14.39 -19.71
CA ASP A 308 -0.52 -15.32 -18.88
C ASP A 308 0.26 -16.33 -19.72
N THR A 309 -0.38 -16.94 -20.71
CA THR A 309 0.29 -17.88 -21.64
C THR A 309 1.41 -17.19 -22.43
N LYS A 310 1.19 -15.94 -22.85
CA LYS A 310 2.14 -15.19 -23.69
C LYS A 310 3.40 -14.77 -22.94
N LEU A 311 3.28 -14.41 -21.66
CA LEU A 311 4.40 -13.90 -20.85
C LEU A 311 5.04 -14.97 -19.95
N GLY A 312 4.28 -15.92 -19.45
CA GLY A 312 4.76 -16.87 -18.46
C GLY A 312 4.39 -18.32 -18.72
N GLY A 313 3.94 -18.67 -19.93
CA GLY A 313 3.58 -20.06 -20.26
C GLY A 313 2.30 -20.55 -19.54
N GLY A 314 1.60 -19.67 -18.83
CA GLY A 314 0.39 -20.01 -18.09
C GLY A 314 0.58 -20.21 -16.57
N ASP A 315 1.75 -19.87 -16.04
CA ASP A 315 2.13 -20.11 -14.64
C ASP A 315 2.27 -18.83 -13.80
N LEU A 316 1.97 -17.65 -14.35
CA LEU A 316 2.08 -16.37 -13.62
C LEU A 316 0.86 -16.08 -12.76
N VAL A 317 -0.33 -16.51 -13.17
CA VAL A 317 -1.58 -16.29 -12.43
C VAL A 317 -1.78 -17.38 -11.39
N GLN A 318 -1.63 -17.05 -10.12
CA GLN A 318 -1.88 -17.98 -9.02
C GLN A 318 -3.37 -18.19 -8.79
N MET A 319 -4.15 -17.11 -8.82
CA MET A 319 -5.60 -17.14 -8.61
C MET A 319 -6.28 -16.01 -9.35
N SER A 320 -7.49 -16.26 -9.84
CA SER A 320 -8.37 -15.21 -10.33
C SER A 320 -9.83 -15.54 -10.05
N PHE A 321 -10.62 -14.51 -9.67
CA PHE A 321 -12.05 -14.65 -9.51
C PHE A 321 -12.79 -13.38 -9.91
N GLY A 322 -13.95 -13.56 -10.53
CA GLY A 322 -14.82 -12.48 -10.97
C GLY A 322 -15.94 -12.18 -9.98
N LYS A 323 -16.25 -10.91 -9.79
CA LYS A 323 -17.40 -10.42 -9.03
C LYS A 323 -18.35 -9.68 -9.98
N LEU A 324 -19.53 -10.24 -10.19
CA LEU A 324 -20.56 -9.65 -11.01
C LEU A 324 -21.45 -8.74 -10.16
N GLY A 325 -21.68 -7.52 -10.62
CA GLY A 325 -22.47 -6.52 -9.92
C GLY A 325 -21.67 -5.66 -8.92
N ILE A 326 -20.35 -5.77 -8.92
CA ILE A 326 -19.46 -5.01 -8.01
C ILE A 326 -18.21 -4.58 -8.76
N SER A 327 -17.88 -3.30 -8.69
CA SER A 327 -16.58 -2.75 -9.07
C SER A 327 -15.71 -2.64 -7.81
N GLN A 328 -14.46 -3.07 -7.90
CA GLN A 328 -13.49 -3.01 -6.80
C GLN A 328 -12.52 -1.85 -7.02
N SER A 329 -12.48 -0.91 -6.08
CA SER A 329 -11.46 0.15 -6.09
C SER A 329 -10.26 -0.26 -5.23
N PRO A 330 -9.02 0.12 -5.60
CA PRO A 330 -7.84 -0.01 -4.74
C PRO A 330 -8.02 0.66 -3.36
N ALA A 331 -8.91 1.65 -3.27
CA ALA A 331 -9.27 2.32 -2.01
C ALA A 331 -10.30 1.56 -1.16
N PHE A 332 -10.55 0.27 -1.45
CA PHE A 332 -11.54 -0.59 -0.77
C PHE A 332 -13.00 -0.09 -0.82
N GLN A 333 -13.28 0.91 -1.64
CA GLN A 333 -14.65 1.35 -1.91
C GLN A 333 -15.25 0.48 -3.03
N SER A 334 -16.25 -0.31 -2.69
CA SER A 334 -16.98 -1.09 -3.69
C SER A 334 -18.25 -0.37 -4.10
N VAL A 335 -18.41 -0.15 -5.39
CA VAL A 335 -19.67 0.34 -5.98
C VAL A 335 -20.46 -0.86 -6.49
N ARG A 336 -21.78 -0.85 -6.29
CA ARG A 336 -22.67 -1.94 -6.71
C ARG A 336 -23.62 -1.49 -7.82
N GLY A 337 -23.83 -2.37 -8.79
CA GLY A 337 -24.77 -2.17 -9.90
C GLY A 337 -24.68 -3.30 -10.91
N ASP A 338 -25.80 -3.65 -11.57
CA ASP A 338 -25.82 -4.73 -12.57
C ASP A 338 -24.92 -4.48 -13.77
N HIS A 339 -24.59 -3.22 -14.02
CA HIS A 339 -23.69 -2.75 -15.09
C HIS A 339 -22.21 -2.79 -14.69
N LEU A 340 -21.90 -3.26 -13.48
CA LEU A 340 -20.54 -3.30 -12.93
C LEU A 340 -20.02 -4.72 -12.80
N GLY A 341 -18.74 -4.91 -13.06
CA GLY A 341 -18.03 -6.16 -12.82
C GLY A 341 -16.60 -5.91 -12.42
N GLY A 342 -16.01 -6.81 -11.67
CA GLY A 342 -14.62 -6.75 -11.27
C GLY A 342 -13.97 -8.12 -11.30
N LEU A 343 -12.72 -8.18 -11.75
CA LEU A 343 -11.87 -9.37 -11.68
C LEU A 343 -10.70 -9.09 -10.72
N HIS A 344 -10.55 -9.93 -9.73
CA HIS A 344 -9.41 -9.95 -8.82
C HIS A 344 -8.41 -10.99 -9.32
N VAL A 345 -7.17 -10.61 -9.45
CA VAL A 345 -6.10 -11.48 -9.95
C VAL A 345 -4.93 -11.41 -8.99
N GLU A 346 -4.48 -12.57 -8.54
CA GLU A 346 -3.25 -12.75 -7.78
C GLU A 346 -2.20 -13.41 -8.66
N LEU A 347 -1.07 -12.75 -8.80
CA LEU A 347 0.10 -13.27 -9.49
C LEU A 347 1.00 -14.04 -8.52
N VAL A 348 1.82 -14.91 -9.05
CA VAL A 348 2.94 -15.48 -8.31
C VAL A 348 3.78 -14.34 -7.73
N PRO A 349 4.26 -14.42 -6.46
CA PRO A 349 5.07 -13.38 -5.83
C PRO A 349 6.21 -12.87 -6.71
N ALA A 350 6.45 -11.55 -6.68
CA ALA A 350 7.40 -10.87 -7.55
C ALA A 350 8.84 -11.40 -7.44
N ASP A 351 9.21 -12.01 -6.30
CA ASP A 351 10.51 -12.64 -6.08
C ASP A 351 10.65 -14.03 -6.74
N ARG A 352 9.57 -14.57 -7.32
CA ARG A 352 9.50 -15.90 -7.94
C ARG A 352 9.14 -15.87 -9.43
N ARG A 353 8.99 -14.67 -10.01
CA ARG A 353 8.66 -14.49 -11.42
C ARG A 353 9.60 -13.50 -12.09
N ASP A 354 9.87 -13.71 -13.36
CA ASP A 354 10.72 -12.83 -14.16
C ASP A 354 9.94 -11.63 -14.73
N ALA A 355 8.66 -11.86 -15.12
CA ALA A 355 7.81 -10.82 -15.68
C ALA A 355 7.35 -9.82 -14.62
N ARG A 356 7.46 -8.53 -14.91
CA ARG A 356 6.98 -7.46 -14.03
C ARG A 356 5.46 -7.31 -14.10
N THR A 357 4.84 -6.86 -13.01
CA THR A 357 3.39 -6.63 -12.96
C THR A 357 2.94 -5.61 -14.00
N THR A 358 3.69 -4.54 -14.20
CA THR A 358 3.40 -3.54 -15.22
C THR A 358 3.40 -4.11 -16.63
N GLU A 359 4.37 -4.98 -16.96
CA GLU A 359 4.44 -5.69 -18.24
C GLU A 359 3.26 -6.64 -18.42
N PHE A 360 2.87 -7.32 -17.34
CA PHE A 360 1.71 -8.21 -17.35
C PHE A 360 0.41 -7.44 -17.56
N VAL A 361 0.21 -6.31 -16.86
CA VAL A 361 -0.97 -5.45 -17.00
C VAL A 361 -1.06 -4.90 -18.42
N GLU A 362 0.06 -4.48 -19.02
CA GLU A 362 0.11 -3.98 -20.39
C GLU A 362 -0.22 -5.09 -21.41
N ALA A 363 0.37 -6.28 -21.25
CA ALA A 363 0.06 -7.43 -22.09
C ALA A 363 -1.41 -7.82 -21.97
N TRP A 364 -1.97 -7.83 -20.75
CA TRP A 364 -3.38 -8.12 -20.54
C TRP A 364 -4.28 -7.06 -21.17
N ARG A 365 -3.97 -5.77 -21.01
CA ARG A 365 -4.71 -4.66 -21.64
C ARG A 365 -4.78 -4.80 -23.17
N ASN A 366 -3.70 -5.24 -23.80
CA ASN A 366 -3.64 -5.45 -25.24
C ASN A 366 -4.46 -6.65 -25.75
N GLU A 367 -4.79 -7.60 -24.87
CA GLU A 367 -5.63 -8.76 -25.20
C GLU A 367 -7.14 -8.52 -24.95
N ILE A 368 -7.51 -7.38 -24.35
CA ILE A 368 -8.92 -7.09 -24.02
C ILE A 368 -9.67 -6.60 -25.26
N GLU A 369 -10.71 -7.33 -25.62
CA GLU A 369 -11.65 -6.95 -26.66
C GLU A 369 -12.85 -6.23 -26.04
N LEU A 370 -13.05 -4.96 -26.39
CA LEU A 370 -14.12 -4.14 -25.84
C LEU A 370 -15.47 -4.49 -26.48
N MET A 371 -16.48 -4.71 -25.66
CA MET A 371 -17.86 -4.92 -26.11
C MET A 371 -18.59 -3.57 -26.32
N PRO A 372 -19.56 -3.48 -27.24
CA PRO A 372 -20.41 -2.30 -27.38
C PRO A 372 -21.13 -1.95 -26.07
N GLY A 373 -21.20 -0.65 -25.75
CA GLY A 373 -21.87 -0.14 -24.54
C GLY A 373 -21.00 -0.13 -23.29
N ILE A 374 -19.73 -0.55 -23.38
CA ILE A 374 -18.77 -0.33 -22.31
C ILE A 374 -18.47 1.16 -22.18
N ASP A 375 -18.58 1.67 -20.96
CA ASP A 375 -18.15 3.01 -20.60
C ASP A 375 -16.66 3.02 -20.22
N ARG A 376 -16.23 2.01 -19.45
CA ARG A 376 -14.85 1.95 -18.96
C ARG A 376 -14.37 0.52 -18.65
N VAL A 377 -13.08 0.29 -18.94
CA VAL A 377 -12.29 -0.83 -18.41
C VAL A 377 -11.05 -0.24 -17.72
N SER A 378 -10.84 -0.56 -16.46
CA SER A 378 -9.66 -0.15 -15.72
C SER A 378 -8.90 -1.36 -15.18
N LEU A 379 -7.58 -1.32 -15.30
CA LEU A 379 -6.64 -2.30 -14.73
C LEU A 379 -5.75 -1.56 -13.76
N SER A 380 -5.85 -1.88 -12.49
CA SER A 380 -5.11 -1.22 -11.43
C SER A 380 -4.36 -2.23 -10.57
N GLU A 381 -3.10 -1.95 -10.32
CA GLU A 381 -2.28 -2.69 -9.38
C GLU A 381 -2.64 -2.29 -7.94
N PHE A 382 -2.58 -3.24 -7.02
CA PHE A 382 -2.68 -2.92 -5.60
C PHE A 382 -1.42 -2.20 -5.14
N ARG A 383 -1.53 -0.92 -4.87
CA ARG A 383 -0.40 -0.11 -4.39
C ARG A 383 -0.43 0.02 -2.87
N HIS A 384 0.70 -0.30 -2.26
CA HIS A 384 0.92 -0.05 -0.85
C HIS A 384 1.28 1.42 -0.64
N GLY A 385 0.49 2.12 0.15
CA GLY A 385 0.71 3.54 0.43
C GLY A 385 -0.57 4.23 0.92
N PRO A 386 -0.53 5.54 1.10
CA PRO A 386 -1.74 6.30 1.39
C PRO A 386 -2.78 6.10 0.29
N PRO A 387 -4.05 5.87 0.66
CA PRO A 387 -5.12 5.75 -0.32
C PRO A 387 -5.27 7.05 -1.09
N GLY A 388 -5.48 6.96 -2.39
CA GLY A 388 -5.68 8.10 -3.27
C GLY A 388 -5.14 7.87 -4.67
N ARG A 389 -5.39 8.82 -5.54
CA ARG A 389 -4.82 8.87 -6.88
C ARG A 389 -3.58 9.75 -6.88
N GLU A 390 -2.68 9.53 -7.81
CA GLU A 390 -1.44 10.32 -7.93
C GLU A 390 -1.73 11.76 -8.34
N ILE A 391 -2.76 11.95 -9.17
CA ILE A 391 -3.24 13.27 -9.61
C ILE A 391 -4.73 13.36 -9.32
N ASP A 392 -5.13 14.35 -8.52
CA ASP A 392 -6.51 14.70 -8.20
C ASP A 392 -6.75 16.14 -8.59
N VAL A 393 -7.61 16.36 -9.60
CA VAL A 393 -7.97 17.69 -10.08
C VAL A 393 -9.37 18.02 -9.61
N ARG A 394 -9.51 19.00 -8.73
CA ARG A 394 -10.80 19.43 -8.20
C ARG A 394 -11.39 20.56 -9.02
N LEU A 395 -12.58 20.32 -9.53
CA LEU A 395 -13.41 21.31 -10.20
C LEU A 395 -14.56 21.69 -9.26
N SER A 396 -14.73 22.97 -8.99
CA SER A 396 -15.78 23.47 -8.09
C SER A 396 -16.51 24.66 -8.69
N GLY A 397 -17.79 24.85 -8.32
CA GLY A 397 -18.65 25.95 -8.77
C GLY A 397 -19.57 25.52 -9.92
N GLY A 398 -20.50 26.40 -10.28
CA GLY A 398 -21.43 26.17 -11.38
C GLY A 398 -22.50 25.08 -11.10
N SER A 399 -23.18 24.68 -12.17
CA SER A 399 -24.12 23.55 -12.14
C SER A 399 -23.40 22.22 -12.35
N THR A 400 -24.01 21.11 -11.93
CA THR A 400 -23.48 19.75 -12.17
C THR A 400 -23.21 19.48 -13.66
N ALA A 401 -24.05 20.02 -14.57
CA ALA A 401 -23.84 19.92 -15.99
C ALA A 401 -22.58 20.68 -16.47
N ALA A 402 -22.35 21.87 -15.92
CA ALA A 402 -21.15 22.66 -16.23
C ALA A 402 -19.88 21.98 -15.69
N LEU A 403 -19.94 21.43 -14.46
CA LEU A 403 -18.83 20.67 -13.87
C LEU A 403 -18.52 19.42 -14.70
N LYS A 404 -19.53 18.70 -15.16
CA LYS A 404 -19.32 17.52 -16.03
C LYS A 404 -18.70 17.89 -17.37
N ALA A 405 -19.11 19.01 -17.99
CA ALA A 405 -18.52 19.49 -19.23
C ALA A 405 -17.04 19.85 -19.03
N ALA A 406 -16.72 20.58 -17.95
CA ALA A 406 -15.35 20.94 -17.60
C ALA A 406 -14.49 19.70 -17.28
N ALA A 407 -15.05 18.70 -16.56
CA ALA A 407 -14.36 17.45 -16.30
C ALA A 407 -14.00 16.70 -17.58
N ARG A 408 -14.92 16.61 -18.54
CA ARG A 408 -14.66 16.00 -19.86
C ARG A 408 -13.57 16.74 -20.66
N GLU A 409 -13.59 18.05 -20.63
CA GLU A 409 -12.55 18.84 -21.28
C GLU A 409 -11.18 18.61 -20.63
N THR A 410 -11.14 18.59 -19.30
CA THR A 410 -9.94 18.27 -18.52
C THR A 410 -9.43 16.86 -18.83
N GLN A 411 -10.30 15.85 -18.88
CA GLN A 411 -9.94 14.49 -19.27
C GLN A 411 -9.34 14.42 -20.67
N ALA A 412 -9.97 15.10 -21.65
CA ALA A 412 -9.47 15.15 -23.03
C ALA A 412 -8.11 15.84 -23.14
N LEU A 413 -7.84 16.83 -22.29
CA LEU A 413 -6.56 17.52 -22.20
C LEU A 413 -5.50 16.62 -21.56
N LEU A 414 -5.82 15.98 -20.44
CA LEU A 414 -4.91 15.08 -19.71
C LEU A 414 -4.54 13.85 -20.54
N ALA A 415 -5.45 13.33 -21.36
CA ALA A 415 -5.20 12.19 -22.24
C ALA A 415 -4.13 12.44 -23.33
N ARG A 416 -3.70 13.71 -23.51
CA ARG A 416 -2.62 14.07 -24.45
C ARG A 416 -1.23 13.92 -23.87
N PHE A 417 -1.12 13.70 -22.56
CA PHE A 417 0.17 13.57 -21.89
C PHE A 417 0.54 12.08 -21.78
N ASP A 418 1.73 11.75 -22.26
CA ASP A 418 2.28 10.40 -22.12
C ASP A 418 2.48 10.04 -20.63
N GLY A 419 2.14 8.81 -20.25
CA GLY A 419 2.27 8.32 -18.89
C GLY A 419 1.05 8.55 -17.99
N LEU A 420 -0.03 9.17 -18.51
CA LEU A 420 -1.32 9.23 -17.82
C LEU A 420 -2.27 8.15 -18.36
N SER A 421 -2.82 7.35 -17.47
CA SER A 421 -3.81 6.32 -17.79
C SER A 421 -4.97 6.36 -16.79
N ASP A 422 -6.08 5.68 -17.12
CA ASP A 422 -7.24 5.52 -16.25
C ASP A 422 -7.80 6.87 -15.73
N ILE A 423 -7.87 7.86 -16.63
CA ILE A 423 -8.37 9.21 -16.33
C ILE A 423 -9.89 9.16 -16.18
N GLU A 424 -10.41 9.50 -14.99
CA GLU A 424 -11.83 9.42 -14.69
C GLU A 424 -12.33 10.62 -13.89
N ASP A 425 -13.63 10.85 -13.89
CA ASP A 425 -14.31 11.79 -12.99
C ASP A 425 -15.23 11.05 -12.02
N ASP A 426 -15.62 11.72 -10.96
CA ASP A 426 -16.47 11.19 -9.88
C ASP A 426 -17.96 11.52 -10.04
N LEU A 427 -18.36 12.06 -11.21
CA LEU A 427 -19.74 12.43 -11.55
C LEU A 427 -20.30 11.53 -12.66
N PRO A 428 -20.55 10.22 -12.38
CA PRO A 428 -21.02 9.27 -13.38
C PRO A 428 -22.46 9.54 -13.79
N TYR A 429 -22.76 9.42 -15.09
CA TYR A 429 -24.13 9.48 -15.56
C TYR A 429 -24.98 8.34 -14.97
N GLY A 430 -26.23 8.65 -14.70
CA GLY A 430 -27.25 7.69 -14.32
C GLY A 430 -27.87 6.99 -15.53
N LYS A 431 -28.94 6.21 -15.24
CA LYS A 431 -29.77 5.62 -16.28
C LYS A 431 -30.48 6.72 -17.06
N ARG A 432 -30.77 6.46 -18.33
CA ARG A 432 -31.68 7.31 -19.07
C ARG A 432 -33.06 7.28 -18.44
N GLU A 433 -33.67 8.43 -18.30
CA GLU A 433 -34.94 8.64 -17.63
C GLU A 433 -35.94 9.21 -18.62
N PHE A 434 -37.17 8.70 -18.61
CA PHE A 434 -38.28 9.30 -19.31
C PHE A 434 -39.10 10.11 -18.31
N ILE A 435 -39.05 11.44 -18.44
CA ILE A 435 -39.87 12.34 -17.65
C ILE A 435 -41.22 12.47 -18.33
N LEU A 436 -42.26 12.06 -17.61
CA LEU A 436 -43.65 12.08 -18.10
C LEU A 436 -44.40 13.24 -17.47
N GLU A 437 -44.80 14.21 -18.27
CA GLU A 437 -45.62 15.35 -17.84
C GLU A 437 -47.05 15.23 -18.36
N VAL A 438 -48.03 15.24 -17.45
CA VAL A 438 -49.44 15.12 -17.84
C VAL A 438 -49.89 16.38 -18.58
N THR A 439 -50.37 16.18 -19.81
CA THR A 439 -50.85 17.27 -20.69
C THR A 439 -52.17 17.88 -20.19
N PRO A 440 -52.56 19.10 -20.62
CA PRO A 440 -53.90 19.62 -20.34
C PRO A 440 -55.02 18.68 -20.78
N ARG A 441 -54.84 18.01 -21.94
CA ARG A 441 -55.79 16.99 -22.43
C ARG A 441 -55.85 15.78 -21.49
N GLY A 442 -54.72 15.28 -21.01
CA GLY A 442 -54.66 14.18 -20.04
C GLY A 442 -55.40 14.52 -18.75
N ARG A 443 -55.22 15.74 -18.25
CA ARG A 443 -55.96 16.24 -17.08
C ARG A 443 -57.46 16.32 -17.31
N ALA A 444 -57.89 16.81 -18.48
CA ALA A 444 -59.29 16.88 -18.87
C ALA A 444 -59.94 15.46 -18.98
N LEU A 445 -59.15 14.44 -19.32
CA LEU A 445 -59.54 13.03 -19.32
C LEU A 445 -59.52 12.37 -17.93
N GLY A 446 -59.18 13.16 -16.86
CA GLY A 446 -59.18 12.69 -15.48
C GLY A 446 -57.86 11.98 -15.04
N PHE A 447 -56.81 12.06 -15.82
CA PHE A 447 -55.49 11.50 -15.42
C PHE A 447 -54.76 12.45 -14.49
N THR A 448 -54.17 11.91 -13.44
CA THR A 448 -53.28 12.60 -12.53
C THR A 448 -51.87 12.02 -12.68
N VAL A 449 -50.85 12.75 -12.25
CA VAL A 449 -49.45 12.29 -12.24
C VAL A 449 -49.35 10.94 -11.50
N GLU A 450 -50.06 10.81 -10.38
CA GLU A 450 -50.08 9.56 -9.58
C GLU A 450 -50.71 8.41 -10.36
N SER A 451 -51.85 8.62 -11.03
CA SER A 451 -52.56 7.55 -11.77
C SER A 451 -51.73 7.08 -12.97
N VAL A 452 -51.08 8.00 -13.67
CA VAL A 452 -50.16 7.67 -14.77
C VAL A 452 -48.94 6.92 -14.25
N GLY A 453 -48.24 7.47 -13.23
CA GLY A 453 -47.04 6.85 -12.66
C GLY A 453 -47.30 5.46 -12.12
N ARG A 454 -48.48 5.22 -11.47
CA ARG A 454 -48.88 3.91 -10.97
C ARG A 454 -49.07 2.92 -12.11
N GLN A 455 -49.78 3.28 -13.15
CA GLN A 455 -50.04 2.37 -14.28
C GLN A 455 -48.76 2.06 -15.06
N VAL A 456 -47.90 3.05 -15.31
CA VAL A 456 -46.62 2.84 -15.94
C VAL A 456 -45.76 1.91 -15.07
N ARG A 457 -45.60 2.18 -13.78
CA ARG A 457 -44.84 1.32 -12.87
C ARG A 457 -45.40 -0.12 -12.86
N ASP A 458 -46.73 -0.30 -12.74
CA ASP A 458 -47.36 -1.62 -12.68
C ASP A 458 -47.14 -2.40 -13.99
N THR A 459 -46.98 -1.69 -15.13
CA THR A 459 -46.63 -2.31 -16.42
C THR A 459 -45.18 -2.80 -16.44
N PHE A 460 -44.22 -1.99 -16.01
CA PHE A 460 -42.78 -2.29 -16.11
C PHE A 460 -42.27 -3.16 -14.96
N GLU A 461 -42.66 -2.84 -13.72
CA GLU A 461 -42.21 -3.58 -12.53
C GLU A 461 -43.12 -4.73 -12.15
N GLY A 462 -44.38 -4.66 -12.62
CA GLY A 462 -45.44 -5.53 -12.18
C GLY A 462 -46.04 -5.11 -10.85
N ARG A 463 -47.16 -5.74 -10.49
CA ARG A 463 -47.90 -5.47 -9.28
C ARG A 463 -47.87 -6.66 -8.33
N ILE A 464 -47.63 -6.42 -7.05
CA ILE A 464 -47.77 -7.44 -6.02
C ILE A 464 -49.26 -7.67 -5.78
N ALA A 465 -49.76 -8.84 -6.22
CA ALA A 465 -51.16 -9.25 -6.08
C ALA A 465 -51.46 -9.74 -4.66
N LYS A 466 -50.55 -10.43 -4.02
CA LYS A 466 -50.69 -10.99 -2.68
C LYS A 466 -49.34 -11.13 -1.97
N ARG A 467 -49.39 -10.98 -0.66
CA ARG A 467 -48.30 -11.37 0.23
C ARG A 467 -48.82 -12.31 1.29
N PHE A 468 -48.10 -13.36 1.60
CA PHE A 468 -48.42 -14.28 2.67
C PHE A 468 -47.16 -14.86 3.29
N ALA A 469 -47.26 -15.22 4.56
CA ALA A 469 -46.18 -15.89 5.26
C ALA A 469 -46.16 -17.39 4.92
N ARG A 470 -44.99 -17.94 4.69
CA ARG A 470 -44.77 -19.37 4.50
C ARG A 470 -43.54 -19.76 5.34
N ALA A 471 -43.79 -20.49 6.44
CA ALA A 471 -42.76 -20.72 7.45
C ALA A 471 -42.12 -19.40 7.91
N ASP A 472 -40.81 -19.26 7.80
CA ASP A 472 -40.03 -18.09 8.23
C ASP A 472 -39.87 -17.03 7.13
N GLU A 473 -40.51 -17.21 5.97
CA GLU A 473 -40.36 -16.33 4.81
C GLU A 473 -41.65 -15.62 4.43
N GLU A 474 -41.54 -14.36 3.98
CA GLU A 474 -42.65 -13.65 3.31
C GLU A 474 -42.62 -13.94 1.81
N VAL A 475 -43.69 -14.54 1.30
CA VAL A 475 -43.89 -14.82 -0.13
C VAL A 475 -44.73 -13.73 -0.75
N ALA A 476 -44.16 -13.03 -1.76
CA ALA A 476 -44.88 -12.05 -2.57
C ALA A 476 -45.20 -12.62 -3.96
N VAL A 477 -46.52 -12.67 -4.29
CA VAL A 477 -46.98 -13.02 -5.64
C VAL A 477 -47.03 -11.75 -6.48
N ARG A 478 -46.11 -11.66 -7.46
CA ARG A 478 -46.05 -10.52 -8.37
C ARG A 478 -46.52 -10.91 -9.76
N VAL A 479 -47.50 -10.16 -10.27
CA VAL A 479 -47.96 -10.25 -11.66
C VAL A 479 -47.26 -9.20 -12.49
N ARG A 480 -46.60 -9.60 -13.57
CA ARG A 480 -45.90 -8.73 -14.49
C ARG A 480 -45.93 -9.23 -15.92
N PHE A 481 -45.66 -8.37 -16.88
CA PHE A 481 -45.38 -8.78 -18.26
C PHE A 481 -44.12 -9.64 -18.37
N PRO A 482 -44.01 -10.53 -19.36
CA PRO A 482 -42.81 -11.29 -19.62
C PRO A 482 -41.58 -10.37 -19.76
N ARG A 483 -40.43 -10.84 -19.29
CA ARG A 483 -39.18 -10.08 -19.48
C ARG A 483 -38.82 -9.97 -20.97
N GLY A 484 -38.36 -8.80 -21.41
CA GLY A 484 -37.99 -8.54 -22.79
C GLY A 484 -39.13 -8.04 -23.69
N THR A 485 -40.38 -8.00 -23.19
CA THR A 485 -41.51 -7.41 -23.93
C THR A 485 -41.80 -5.96 -23.58
N VAL A 486 -41.09 -5.42 -22.59
CA VAL A 486 -41.32 -4.06 -22.08
C VAL A 486 -40.01 -3.27 -22.17
N ASP A 487 -39.87 -2.48 -23.23
CA ASP A 487 -38.74 -1.58 -23.50
C ASP A 487 -39.26 -0.14 -23.68
N GLY A 488 -38.36 0.78 -24.11
CA GLY A 488 -38.73 2.17 -24.35
C GLY A 488 -39.75 2.35 -25.50
N GLU A 489 -39.84 1.41 -26.43
CA GLU A 489 -40.81 1.41 -27.51
C GLU A 489 -42.17 0.94 -26.99
N ALA A 490 -42.20 -0.05 -26.12
CA ALA A 490 -43.39 -0.48 -25.41
C ALA A 490 -44.02 0.63 -24.55
N LEU A 491 -43.20 1.52 -23.97
CA LEU A 491 -43.66 2.69 -23.25
C LEU A 491 -44.45 3.64 -24.17
N ARG A 492 -43.98 3.86 -25.40
CA ARG A 492 -44.65 4.74 -26.36
C ARG A 492 -45.98 4.17 -26.85
N GLY A 493 -46.08 2.84 -26.93
CA GLY A 493 -47.28 2.10 -27.32
C GLY A 493 -48.26 1.82 -26.18
N LEU A 494 -47.96 2.23 -24.95
CA LEU A 494 -48.75 1.91 -23.76
C LEU A 494 -50.12 2.60 -23.79
N TYR A 495 -51.19 1.86 -23.45
CA TYR A 495 -52.50 2.40 -23.19
C TYR A 495 -52.77 2.46 -21.68
N LEU A 496 -53.26 3.61 -21.23
CA LEU A 496 -53.67 3.84 -19.85
C LEU A 496 -55.19 3.77 -19.71
N ARG A 497 -55.64 3.25 -18.59
CA ARG A 497 -57.06 3.20 -18.27
C ARG A 497 -57.49 4.44 -17.51
N GLY A 498 -58.38 5.21 -18.09
CA GLY A 498 -58.94 6.41 -17.47
C GLY A 498 -59.98 6.08 -16.37
N PRO A 499 -60.37 7.09 -15.56
CA PRO A 499 -61.33 6.90 -14.45
C PRO A 499 -62.66 6.31 -14.85
N LEU A 500 -63.11 6.56 -16.08
CA LEU A 500 -64.35 6.07 -16.65
C LEU A 500 -64.20 4.72 -17.40
N GLY A 501 -63.03 4.09 -17.31
CA GLY A 501 -62.75 2.79 -17.93
C GLY A 501 -62.27 2.86 -19.39
N ALA A 502 -62.24 4.03 -20.01
CA ALA A 502 -61.73 4.20 -21.37
C ALA A 502 -60.22 3.98 -21.44
N GLU A 503 -59.76 3.29 -22.49
CA GLU A 503 -58.33 3.11 -22.76
C GLU A 503 -57.83 4.25 -23.64
N VAL A 504 -56.80 4.95 -23.21
CA VAL A 504 -56.22 6.09 -23.87
C VAL A 504 -54.70 5.88 -24.03
N ALA A 505 -54.18 6.12 -25.22
CA ALA A 505 -52.75 6.00 -25.47
C ALA A 505 -51.95 6.96 -24.58
N LEU A 506 -50.84 6.49 -23.96
CA LEU A 506 -50.00 7.27 -23.09
C LEU A 506 -49.52 8.58 -23.78
N SER A 507 -49.22 8.52 -25.09
CA SER A 507 -48.79 9.66 -25.90
C SER A 507 -49.83 10.78 -26.01
N GLN A 508 -51.13 10.49 -25.78
CA GLN A 508 -52.20 11.50 -25.74
C GLN A 508 -52.39 12.11 -24.34
N VAL A 509 -51.91 11.42 -23.32
CA VAL A 509 -52.07 11.80 -21.91
C VAL A 509 -50.84 12.56 -21.38
N VAL A 510 -49.64 12.20 -21.86
CA VAL A 510 -48.37 12.83 -21.40
C VAL A 510 -47.51 13.31 -22.54
N THR A 511 -46.71 14.35 -22.27
CA THR A 511 -45.49 14.66 -23.03
C THR A 511 -44.37 13.85 -22.41
N MET A 512 -43.52 13.29 -23.25
CA MET A 512 -42.39 12.46 -22.85
C MET A 512 -41.09 13.17 -23.25
N ARG A 513 -40.26 13.44 -22.25
CA ARG A 513 -38.92 14.01 -22.44
C ARG A 513 -37.88 13.01 -21.95
N GLU A 514 -36.89 12.71 -22.76
CA GLU A 514 -35.75 11.92 -22.36
C GLU A 514 -34.75 12.83 -21.64
N ASP A 515 -34.28 12.38 -20.50
CA ASP A 515 -33.27 13.05 -19.67
C ASP A 515 -32.25 12.04 -19.13
N GLN A 516 -31.13 12.53 -18.67
CA GLN A 516 -30.12 11.69 -18.04
C GLN A 516 -29.49 12.46 -16.87
N GLY A 517 -29.86 12.06 -15.68
CA GLY A 517 -29.28 12.56 -14.44
C GLY A 517 -27.93 11.93 -14.14
N PHE A 518 -27.39 12.25 -12.96
CA PHE A 518 -26.18 11.62 -12.43
C PHE A 518 -26.54 10.53 -11.43
N SER A 519 -25.85 9.39 -11.48
CA SER A 519 -26.13 8.26 -10.57
C SER A 519 -25.62 8.53 -9.16
N ARG A 520 -24.60 9.37 -9.04
CA ARG A 520 -23.99 9.76 -7.77
C ARG A 520 -23.45 11.18 -7.89
N ILE A 521 -23.65 11.96 -6.83
CA ILE A 521 -23.05 13.28 -6.66
C ILE A 521 -22.31 13.23 -5.32
N HIS A 522 -20.99 13.36 -5.36
CA HIS A 522 -20.17 13.48 -4.17
C HIS A 522 -20.02 14.94 -3.80
N ARG A 523 -20.16 15.28 -2.52
CA ARG A 523 -19.97 16.63 -2.00
C ARG A 523 -18.99 16.59 -0.85
N GLU A 524 -17.97 17.44 -0.93
CA GLU A 524 -16.98 17.61 0.12
C GLU A 524 -17.08 19.06 0.63
N ASP A 525 -17.10 19.23 1.96
CA ASP A 525 -17.27 20.53 2.62
C ASP A 525 -18.52 21.33 2.16
N GLY A 526 -19.59 20.61 1.81
CA GLY A 526 -20.84 21.21 1.36
C GLY A 526 -20.84 21.76 -0.08
N ARG A 527 -19.79 21.53 -0.82
CA ARG A 527 -19.60 21.95 -2.21
C ARG A 527 -19.68 20.80 -3.20
#